data_d4cbff2d0ca4b86d040bd936be1c685b
#
_entry.id   d4cbff2d0ca4b86d040bd936be1c685b
#
_cell.length_a   1.000
_cell.length_b   1.000
_cell.length_c   1.000
_cell.angle_alpha   90.00
_cell.angle_beta   90.00
_cell.angle_gamma   90.00
#
_symmetry.space_group_name_H-M   'P 1'
#
loop_
_entity.id
_entity.type
_entity.pdbx_description
1 polymer ?
#
loop_
_entity_poly.entity_id
_entity_poly.type
_entity_poly.pdbx_seq_one_letter_code
_entity_poly.pdbx_strand_id
1 'polypeptide(L)'
;MTRDTFQRKPCKGKSRRWLIRSGLGAAVALLGCMSEAAYADEDGVSYWLPGRFSSLAAVPGMPGWSMAEVYYHTSVSAFGATAAAREVRVGRFPATVNVNLDLHLNAQADLLLLNPTYTFATPVLGGQLALGIIGVFGRSSADLSGTLSTAIGPFGTTRTGSIGDSITSVGDLYPQATLKWNAGVHNFMTYVTGDIPVGAYSPTRLANLGIGHGAIDGGGGYTYFNPQTGHEFSAVAGLTYNFKNPDTQYQNGIDFHVDWGASQFLSKQVFVGLVGYAYQQITDDFGQHPVLGGFRSRVLGVGPQVGYLFPVGDMQGYLNLKAYGEFAAENRPAGWNTWLTFSISPMAPASTVAPTRRMVTK
;
A
#
# COMPACT_ATOMS: atom_id res chain seq x y z
N MET A 1 -21.93 32.52 -76.90
CA MET A 1 -22.74 31.51 -77.62
C MET A 1 -22.13 30.16 -77.38
N THR A 2 -22.75 29.34 -76.65
CA THR A 2 -23.14 27.90 -76.72
C THR A 2 -23.34 27.37 -75.30
N ARG A 3 -24.55 26.98 -75.06
CA ARG A 3 -25.02 26.28 -73.86
C ARG A 3 -24.60 24.82 -73.97
N ASP A 4 -24.08 24.22 -72.91
CA ASP A 4 -24.01 22.81 -72.76
C ASP A 4 -24.78 22.36 -71.49
N THR A 5 -25.74 21.50 -71.73
CA THR A 5 -26.70 20.92 -70.81
C THR A 5 -26.06 19.72 -70.12
N PHE A 6 -25.97 19.77 -68.76
CA PHE A 6 -25.56 18.60 -67.95
C PHE A 6 -26.77 17.76 -67.59
N GLN A 7 -26.84 16.57 -68.15
CA GLN A 7 -27.81 15.51 -67.77
C GLN A 7 -27.43 14.88 -66.41
N ARG A 8 -28.39 14.83 -65.50
CA ARG A 8 -28.28 14.06 -64.23
C ARG A 8 -28.65 12.58 -64.49
N LYS A 9 -27.75 11.65 -64.15
CA LYS A 9 -28.05 10.22 -64.02
C LYS A 9 -28.46 9.90 -62.59
N PRO A 10 -29.42 8.98 -62.34
CA PRO A 10 -29.85 8.60 -61.00
C PRO A 10 -28.85 7.62 -60.34
N CYS A 11 -28.42 7.87 -59.13
CA CYS A 11 -27.69 6.91 -58.29
C CYS A 11 -28.64 5.88 -57.71
N LYS A 12 -28.40 4.61 -58.06
CA LYS A 12 -29.04 3.42 -57.48
C LYS A 12 -28.58 3.22 -56.04
N GLY A 13 -29.55 2.96 -55.16
CA GLY A 13 -29.32 2.67 -53.75
C GLY A 13 -28.45 1.41 -53.54
N LYS A 14 -27.50 1.51 -52.62
CA LYS A 14 -26.79 0.37 -52.01
C LYS A 14 -27.03 0.38 -50.51
N SER A 15 -27.85 -0.59 -50.16
CA SER A 15 -27.98 -1.41 -48.95
C SER A 15 -27.51 -0.85 -47.59
N ARG A 16 -28.49 -0.80 -46.73
CA ARG A 16 -28.53 -0.60 -45.27
C ARG A 16 -27.76 -1.65 -44.43
N ARG A 17 -26.58 -2.10 -44.79
CA ARG A 17 -25.82 -3.10 -44.01
C ARG A 17 -24.55 -2.57 -43.36
N TRP A 18 -24.30 -1.26 -43.39
CA TRP A 18 -23.05 -0.66 -42.86
C TRP A 18 -23.18 0.08 -41.53
N LEU A 19 -24.39 0.20 -40.97
CA LEU A 19 -24.62 1.00 -39.74
C LEU A 19 -24.49 0.21 -38.41
N ILE A 20 -24.24 -1.09 -38.45
CA ILE A 20 -24.15 -1.89 -37.21
C ILE A 20 -22.69 -2.18 -36.81
N ARG A 21 -21.72 -2.02 -37.71
CA ARG A 21 -20.29 -2.24 -37.38
C ARG A 21 -19.55 -1.01 -36.89
N SER A 22 -20.07 0.17 -37.08
CA SER A 22 -19.43 1.44 -36.62
C SER A 22 -19.77 1.83 -35.18
N GLY A 23 -20.81 1.24 -34.58
CA GLY A 23 -21.14 1.52 -33.16
C GLY A 23 -20.22 0.87 -32.14
N LEU A 24 -19.53 -0.21 -32.52
CA LEU A 24 -18.62 -0.93 -31.60
C LEU A 24 -17.26 -0.24 -31.54
N GLY A 25 -16.77 0.28 -32.66
CA GLY A 25 -15.51 1.04 -32.71
C GLY A 25 -15.59 2.39 -31.99
N ALA A 26 -16.77 3.02 -31.99
CA ALA A 26 -16.98 4.30 -31.31
C ALA A 26 -17.10 4.15 -29.79
N ALA A 27 -17.65 3.05 -29.28
CA ALA A 27 -17.75 2.81 -27.83
C ALA A 27 -16.37 2.42 -27.22
N VAL A 28 -15.56 1.65 -27.97
CA VAL A 28 -14.17 1.32 -27.55
C VAL A 28 -13.24 2.51 -27.77
N ALA A 29 -13.44 3.32 -28.80
CA ALA A 29 -12.65 4.55 -29.03
C ALA A 29 -13.02 5.67 -28.04
N LEU A 30 -14.25 5.74 -27.52
CA LEU A 30 -14.65 6.65 -26.45
C LEU A 30 -14.08 6.24 -25.08
N LEU A 31 -13.81 4.96 -24.87
CA LEU A 31 -13.08 4.45 -23.70
C LEU A 31 -11.56 4.72 -23.80
N GLY A 32 -11.01 4.82 -25.01
CA GLY A 32 -9.59 5.04 -25.25
C GLY A 32 -9.13 6.52 -25.28
N CYS A 33 -10.08 7.50 -25.33
CA CYS A 33 -9.74 8.91 -25.43
C CYS A 33 -10.02 9.74 -24.17
N MET A 34 -10.41 9.10 -23.05
CA MET A 34 -10.69 9.78 -21.79
C MET A 34 -9.79 9.26 -20.65
N SER A 35 -8.49 9.42 -20.82
CA SER A 35 -7.53 9.20 -19.77
C SER A 35 -7.45 10.45 -18.88
N GLU A 36 -8.35 10.59 -17.93
CA GLU A 36 -8.16 11.42 -16.76
C GLU A 36 -8.82 10.72 -15.57
N ALA A 37 -7.99 10.37 -14.69
CA ALA A 37 -8.03 9.63 -13.46
C ALA A 37 -9.32 9.63 -12.62
N ALA A 38 -9.68 8.49 -12.11
CA ALA A 38 -10.68 8.27 -11.07
C ALA A 38 -9.97 7.91 -9.76
N TYR A 39 -10.49 8.31 -8.62
CA TYR A 39 -9.79 8.54 -7.39
C TYR A 39 -10.43 7.88 -6.18
N ALA A 40 -9.73 6.94 -5.60
CA ALA A 40 -9.62 6.60 -4.20
C ALA A 40 -8.18 6.15 -4.03
N ASP A 41 -7.42 6.66 -3.06
CA ASP A 41 -5.96 6.62 -2.99
C ASP A 41 -5.36 6.41 -4.39
N GLU A 42 -4.73 7.39 -4.96
CA GLU A 42 -4.27 7.34 -6.35
C GLU A 42 -3.59 5.99 -6.61
N ASP A 43 -4.09 5.20 -7.55
CA ASP A 43 -3.76 3.80 -7.80
C ASP A 43 -4.18 2.78 -6.70
N GLY A 44 -4.99 3.16 -5.72
CA GLY A 44 -5.49 2.28 -4.65
C GLY A 44 -4.41 1.77 -3.70
N VAL A 45 -3.24 2.40 -3.68
CA VAL A 45 -2.11 2.11 -2.79
C VAL A 45 -1.72 3.40 -2.10
N SER A 46 -1.82 3.42 -0.77
CA SER A 46 -1.32 4.53 0.03
C SER A 46 0.20 4.45 0.20
N TYR A 47 0.83 5.59 0.47
CA TYR A 47 2.23 5.65 0.89
C TYR A 47 2.50 4.70 2.07
N TRP A 48 1.64 4.75 3.10
CA TRP A 48 1.76 3.83 4.22
C TRP A 48 1.23 2.45 3.86
N LEU A 49 2.11 1.44 3.95
CA LEU A 49 1.71 0.04 3.88
C LEU A 49 1.32 -0.42 5.29
N PRO A 50 0.01 -0.61 5.59
CA PRO A 50 -0.45 -1.03 6.91
C PRO A 50 0.16 -2.36 7.33
N GLY A 51 0.56 -2.47 8.61
CA GLY A 51 1.28 -3.62 9.14
C GLY A 51 2.80 -3.51 9.04
N ARG A 52 3.35 -2.35 8.68
CA ARG A 52 4.80 -2.10 8.64
C ARG A 52 5.47 -2.33 9.98
N PHE A 53 4.86 -1.84 11.07
CA PHE A 53 5.31 -2.11 12.44
C PHE A 53 4.58 -3.32 13.05
N SER A 54 5.22 -3.92 14.06
CA SER A 54 4.67 -5.03 14.84
C SER A 54 5.38 -5.11 16.19
N SER A 55 5.48 -6.30 16.79
CA SER A 55 6.16 -6.50 18.06
C SER A 55 7.59 -5.96 18.08
N LEU A 56 8.00 -5.43 19.24
CA LEU A 56 9.30 -4.83 19.52
C LEU A 56 9.59 -3.50 18.79
N ALA A 57 8.57 -2.87 18.18
CA ALA A 57 8.75 -1.71 17.31
C ALA A 57 9.52 -0.56 17.96
N ALA A 58 9.25 -0.24 19.24
CA ALA A 58 9.91 0.87 19.95
C ALA A 58 11.14 0.45 20.76
N VAL A 59 11.53 -0.83 20.74
CA VAL A 59 12.73 -1.29 21.45
C VAL A 59 13.97 -0.72 20.78
N PRO A 60 14.89 -0.03 21.53
CA PRO A 60 16.15 0.43 20.97
C PRO A 60 17.01 -0.73 20.44
N GLY A 61 17.69 -0.51 19.33
CA GLY A 61 18.67 -1.45 18.78
C GLY A 61 20.07 -1.27 19.39
N MET A 62 21.03 -2.04 18.89
CA MET A 62 22.44 -1.84 19.22
C MET A 62 23.09 -0.90 18.20
N PRO A 63 24.06 -0.05 18.62
CA PRO A 63 24.80 0.82 17.72
C PRO A 63 25.51 0.04 16.62
N GLY A 64 25.47 0.58 15.39
CA GLY A 64 26.11 0.02 14.23
C GLY A 64 25.16 -0.18 13.06
N TRP A 65 25.63 -0.84 12.01
CA TRP A 65 24.86 -1.17 10.83
C TRP A 65 23.95 -2.37 11.05
N SER A 66 22.73 -2.26 10.59
CA SER A 66 21.78 -3.36 10.46
C SER A 66 21.22 -3.39 9.04
N MET A 67 20.80 -4.56 8.60
CA MET A 67 20.11 -4.79 7.33
C MET A 67 18.85 -5.57 7.60
N ALA A 68 17.73 -5.10 7.11
CA ALA A 68 16.50 -5.88 7.04
C ALA A 68 16.05 -6.09 5.61
N GLU A 69 15.64 -7.30 5.32
CA GLU A 69 15.03 -7.73 4.08
C GLU A 69 13.60 -8.17 4.39
N VAL A 70 12.64 -7.56 3.71
CA VAL A 70 11.24 -7.87 3.93
C VAL A 70 10.60 -8.29 2.61
N TYR A 71 10.14 -9.54 2.55
CA TYR A 71 9.25 -9.95 1.49
C TYR A 71 7.81 -9.65 1.91
N TYR A 72 7.12 -8.88 1.09
CA TYR A 72 5.71 -8.53 1.26
C TYR A 72 4.90 -9.06 0.09
N HIS A 73 3.83 -9.79 0.40
CA HIS A 73 2.85 -10.22 -0.58
C HIS A 73 1.46 -9.72 -0.18
N THR A 74 0.72 -9.22 -1.16
CA THR A 74 -0.68 -8.84 -0.97
C THR A 74 -1.55 -9.32 -2.13
N SER A 75 -2.78 -9.69 -1.81
CA SER A 75 -3.82 -10.02 -2.79
C SER A 75 -5.12 -9.41 -2.31
N VAL A 76 -5.64 -8.47 -3.09
CA VAL A 76 -6.80 -7.65 -2.75
C VAL A 76 -7.79 -7.59 -3.91
N SER A 77 -9.05 -7.34 -3.56
CA SER A 77 -10.12 -7.16 -4.53
C SER A 77 -11.04 -5.99 -4.15
N ALA A 78 -11.71 -5.43 -5.15
CA ALA A 78 -12.73 -4.40 -4.97
C ALA A 78 -13.87 -4.60 -5.97
N PHE A 79 -15.07 -4.16 -5.58
CA PHE A 79 -16.27 -4.26 -6.37
C PHE A 79 -16.99 -2.93 -6.49
N GLY A 80 -17.78 -2.76 -7.55
CA GLY A 80 -18.66 -1.61 -7.73
C GLY A 80 -17.92 -0.28 -7.85
N ALA A 81 -18.29 0.72 -7.06
CA ALA A 81 -17.74 2.07 -7.13
C ALA A 81 -16.24 2.13 -6.82
N THR A 82 -15.76 1.29 -5.90
CA THR A 82 -14.34 1.24 -5.55
C THR A 82 -13.49 0.71 -6.70
N ALA A 83 -14.00 -0.29 -7.44
CA ALA A 83 -13.34 -0.79 -8.64
C ALA A 83 -13.39 0.25 -9.78
N ALA A 84 -14.51 0.95 -9.94
CA ALA A 84 -14.66 2.05 -10.89
C ALA A 84 -13.73 3.22 -10.60
N ALA A 85 -13.59 3.58 -9.33
CA ALA A 85 -12.76 4.68 -8.88
C ALA A 85 -11.29 4.51 -9.27
N ARG A 86 -10.82 3.30 -9.51
CA ARG A 86 -9.44 3.07 -9.91
C ARG A 86 -9.17 3.33 -11.39
N GLU A 87 -10.17 3.18 -12.29
CA GLU A 87 -9.83 3.06 -13.70
C GLU A 87 -10.79 3.74 -14.70
N VAL A 88 -12.02 4.05 -14.33
CA VAL A 88 -13.02 4.39 -15.36
C VAL A 88 -13.66 5.76 -15.11
N ARG A 89 -13.42 6.72 -16.02
CA ARG A 89 -14.33 7.84 -16.23
C ARG A 89 -15.61 7.29 -16.87
N VAL A 90 -16.66 7.16 -16.09
CA VAL A 90 -18.00 6.93 -16.62
C VAL A 90 -18.48 8.24 -17.21
N GLY A 91 -18.48 8.34 -18.54
CA GLY A 91 -19.02 9.50 -19.26
C GLY A 91 -20.49 9.78 -18.85
N ARG A 92 -20.97 11.00 -19.03
CA ARG A 92 -22.37 11.35 -18.82
C ARG A 92 -23.26 10.52 -19.75
N PHE A 93 -24.03 9.58 -19.18
CA PHE A 93 -25.08 8.89 -19.92
C PHE A 93 -26.36 9.71 -19.84
N PRO A 94 -27.17 9.76 -20.94
CA PRO A 94 -28.48 10.39 -20.90
C PRO A 94 -29.35 9.72 -19.84
N ALA A 95 -30.08 10.51 -19.06
CA ALA A 95 -30.92 10.06 -17.93
C ALA A 95 -32.07 9.09 -18.30
N THR A 96 -32.26 8.81 -19.58
CA THR A 96 -33.34 7.95 -20.09
C THR A 96 -32.96 6.49 -20.33
N VAL A 97 -31.71 6.11 -20.11
CA VAL A 97 -31.22 4.74 -20.30
C VAL A 97 -30.81 4.18 -18.94
N ASN A 98 -31.42 3.09 -18.50
CA ASN A 98 -30.96 2.35 -17.33
C ASN A 98 -29.66 1.63 -17.70
N VAL A 99 -28.55 2.14 -17.18
CA VAL A 99 -27.22 1.56 -17.35
C VAL A 99 -26.77 1.04 -16.02
N ASN A 100 -26.46 -0.25 -15.95
CA ASN A 100 -25.83 -0.88 -14.79
C ASN A 100 -24.42 -1.30 -15.20
N LEU A 101 -23.41 -0.79 -14.48
CA LEU A 101 -22.02 -1.12 -14.69
C LEU A 101 -21.50 -1.81 -13.41
N ASP A 102 -21.25 -3.10 -13.52
CA ASP A 102 -20.61 -3.89 -12.47
C ASP A 102 -19.12 -3.99 -12.79
N LEU A 103 -18.29 -3.50 -11.88
CA LEU A 103 -16.83 -3.55 -11.99
C LEU A 103 -16.25 -4.44 -10.89
N HIS A 104 -15.23 -5.20 -11.25
CA HIS A 104 -14.49 -6.08 -10.38
C HIS A 104 -12.99 -5.89 -10.62
N LEU A 105 -12.27 -5.45 -9.59
CA LEU A 105 -10.82 -5.28 -9.59
C LEU A 105 -10.18 -6.37 -8.72
N ASN A 106 -9.16 -7.04 -9.26
CA ASN A 106 -8.22 -7.87 -8.50
C ASN A 106 -6.83 -7.28 -8.65
N ALA A 107 -6.10 -7.17 -7.56
CA ALA A 107 -4.72 -6.69 -7.58
C ALA A 107 -3.84 -7.55 -6.67
N GLN A 108 -2.60 -7.75 -7.10
CA GLN A 108 -1.59 -8.50 -6.35
C GLN A 108 -0.25 -7.77 -6.44
N ALA A 109 0.52 -7.81 -5.36
CA ALA A 109 1.89 -7.35 -5.37
C ALA A 109 2.80 -8.31 -4.60
N ASP A 110 4.01 -8.51 -5.14
CA ASP A 110 5.12 -9.23 -4.53
C ASP A 110 6.29 -8.26 -4.46
N LEU A 111 6.64 -7.81 -3.25
CA LEU A 111 7.65 -6.79 -3.03
C LEU A 111 8.78 -7.31 -2.15
N LEU A 112 10.00 -6.96 -2.51
CA LEU A 112 11.19 -7.08 -1.67
C LEU A 112 11.60 -5.67 -1.22
N LEU A 113 11.59 -5.43 0.10
CA LEU A 113 12.00 -4.19 0.71
C LEU A 113 13.36 -4.40 1.36
N LEU A 114 14.35 -3.61 0.95
CA LEU A 114 15.71 -3.63 1.51
C LEU A 114 15.89 -2.39 2.39
N ASN A 115 16.22 -2.60 3.65
CA ASN A 115 16.30 -1.53 4.66
C ASN A 115 17.64 -1.53 5.39
N PRO A 116 18.72 -1.00 4.80
CA PRO A 116 19.92 -0.66 5.54
C PRO A 116 19.66 0.47 6.55
N THR A 117 20.09 0.28 7.78
CA THR A 117 19.89 1.25 8.86
C THR A 117 21.17 1.36 9.70
N TYR A 118 21.56 2.58 10.03
CA TYR A 118 22.66 2.85 10.95
C TYR A 118 22.14 3.41 12.27
N THR A 119 22.44 2.74 13.37
CA THR A 119 22.11 3.15 14.73
C THR A 119 23.32 3.83 15.36
N PHE A 120 23.14 5.07 15.82
CA PHE A 120 24.22 5.87 16.41
C PHE A 120 24.50 5.45 17.85
N ALA A 121 25.79 5.43 18.23
CA ALA A 121 26.21 5.14 19.60
C ALA A 121 25.97 6.33 20.55
N THR A 122 26.06 7.56 20.00
CA THR A 122 25.87 8.78 20.79
C THR A 122 24.37 9.07 20.94
N PRO A 123 23.87 9.19 22.20
CA PRO A 123 22.48 9.54 22.41
C PRO A 123 22.11 10.92 21.85
N VAL A 124 20.94 11.05 21.28
CA VAL A 124 20.34 12.31 20.85
C VAL A 124 19.10 12.53 21.71
N LEU A 125 19.00 13.67 22.40
CA LEU A 125 17.88 13.96 23.31
C LEU A 125 17.63 12.83 24.34
N GLY A 126 18.71 12.18 24.80
CA GLY A 126 18.62 11.03 25.68
C GLY A 126 18.13 9.73 25.06
N GLY A 127 17.85 9.72 23.79
CA GLY A 127 17.40 8.57 23.03
C GLY A 127 18.43 8.08 22.01
N GLN A 128 18.18 6.91 21.45
CA GLN A 128 19.00 6.29 20.43
C GLN A 128 18.46 6.63 19.04
N LEU A 129 19.24 7.40 18.29
CA LEU A 129 18.93 7.77 16.89
C LEU A 129 19.34 6.64 15.96
N ALA A 130 18.48 6.32 14.99
CA ALA A 130 18.83 5.50 13.83
C ALA A 130 18.32 6.15 12.56
N LEU A 131 19.13 6.08 11.50
CA LEU A 131 18.81 6.55 10.16
C LEU A 131 18.87 5.39 9.16
N GLY A 132 17.91 5.31 8.29
CA GLY A 132 17.81 4.27 7.26
C GLY A 132 17.14 4.75 6.01
N ILE A 133 17.15 3.89 5.02
CA ILE A 133 16.42 4.09 3.78
C ILE A 133 15.87 2.75 3.31
N ILE A 134 14.60 2.72 2.90
CA ILE A 134 14.01 1.50 2.31
C ILE A 134 13.97 1.68 0.80
N GLY A 135 14.53 0.70 0.08
CA GLY A 135 14.36 0.54 -1.36
C GLY A 135 13.39 -0.60 -1.64
N VAL A 136 12.55 -0.44 -2.63
CA VAL A 136 11.55 -1.43 -3.02
C VAL A 136 11.88 -1.96 -4.41
N PHE A 137 11.78 -3.28 -4.56
CA PHE A 137 11.81 -3.97 -5.84
C PHE A 137 10.70 -5.02 -5.85
N GLY A 138 10.03 -5.21 -6.98
CA GLY A 138 9.00 -6.24 -7.01
C GLY A 138 8.16 -6.27 -8.27
N ARG A 139 7.04 -6.96 -8.14
CA ARG A 139 6.02 -7.09 -9.17
C ARG A 139 4.68 -6.62 -8.63
N SER A 140 3.98 -5.81 -9.41
CA SER A 140 2.57 -5.46 -9.21
C SER A 140 1.77 -5.93 -10.42
N SER A 141 0.57 -6.44 -10.18
CA SER A 141 -0.39 -6.82 -11.23
C SER A 141 -1.80 -6.43 -10.82
N ALA A 142 -2.61 -6.01 -11.79
CA ALA A 142 -4.00 -5.68 -11.57
C ALA A 142 -4.83 -6.08 -12.78
N ASP A 143 -6.01 -6.65 -12.51
CA ASP A 143 -6.99 -7.09 -13.50
C ASP A 143 -8.32 -6.42 -13.18
N LEU A 144 -8.83 -5.62 -14.11
CA LEU A 144 -10.14 -5.00 -14.04
C LEU A 144 -11.07 -5.67 -15.03
N SER A 145 -12.17 -6.21 -14.55
CA SER A 145 -13.25 -6.74 -15.37
C SER A 145 -14.53 -5.96 -15.16
N GLY A 146 -15.33 -5.81 -16.20
CA GLY A 146 -16.57 -5.05 -16.13
C GLY A 146 -17.69 -5.69 -16.95
N THR A 147 -18.90 -5.58 -16.43
CA THR A 147 -20.14 -5.97 -17.11
C THR A 147 -21.05 -4.76 -17.22
N LEU A 148 -21.30 -4.33 -18.45
CA LEU A 148 -22.23 -3.25 -18.78
C LEU A 148 -23.56 -3.85 -19.22
N SER A 149 -24.60 -3.62 -18.42
CA SER A 149 -25.98 -3.98 -18.74
C SER A 149 -26.76 -2.73 -19.07
N THR A 150 -27.39 -2.69 -20.23
CA THR A 150 -28.26 -1.59 -20.63
C THR A 150 -29.64 -2.14 -20.92
N ALA A 151 -30.68 -1.50 -20.38
CA ALA A 151 -32.10 -1.86 -20.66
C ALA A 151 -32.84 -0.63 -21.17
N ILE A 152 -33.53 -0.84 -22.29
CA ILE A 152 -34.44 0.14 -22.90
C ILE A 152 -35.80 -0.57 -23.13
N GLY A 153 -36.75 -0.36 -22.20
CA GLY A 153 -38.00 -1.08 -22.18
C GLY A 153 -37.79 -2.61 -22.04
N PRO A 154 -38.41 -3.44 -22.89
CA PRO A 154 -38.25 -4.90 -22.82
C PRO A 154 -36.94 -5.42 -23.45
N PHE A 155 -36.12 -4.55 -24.02
CA PHE A 155 -34.88 -4.92 -24.69
C PHE A 155 -33.70 -4.62 -23.81
N GLY A 156 -32.92 -5.65 -23.47
CA GLY A 156 -31.68 -5.53 -22.73
C GLY A 156 -30.47 -6.04 -23.53
N THR A 157 -29.32 -5.48 -23.30
CA THR A 157 -28.06 -6.03 -23.81
C THR A 157 -27.02 -5.99 -22.70
N THR A 158 -26.20 -7.04 -22.62
CA THR A 158 -25.11 -7.15 -21.65
C THR A 158 -23.81 -7.32 -22.42
N ARG A 159 -22.76 -6.59 -22.00
CA ARG A 159 -21.42 -6.68 -22.56
C ARG A 159 -20.42 -6.80 -21.42
N THR A 160 -19.47 -7.70 -21.57
CA THR A 160 -18.36 -7.90 -20.64
C THR A 160 -17.05 -7.52 -21.31
N GLY A 161 -16.12 -7.01 -20.53
CA GLY A 161 -14.75 -6.71 -20.95
C GLY A 161 -13.80 -6.86 -19.78
N SER A 162 -12.51 -7.06 -20.06
CA SER A 162 -11.45 -7.08 -19.05
C SER A 162 -10.19 -6.43 -19.58
N ILE A 163 -9.44 -5.81 -18.66
CA ILE A 163 -8.12 -5.21 -18.90
C ILE A 163 -7.21 -5.71 -17.79
N GLY A 164 -6.03 -6.22 -18.14
CA GLY A 164 -5.01 -6.62 -17.20
C GLY A 164 -3.69 -5.91 -17.48
N ASP A 165 -2.95 -5.58 -16.43
CA ASP A 165 -1.61 -5.00 -16.53
C ASP A 165 -0.71 -5.59 -15.44
N SER A 166 0.59 -5.63 -15.70
CA SER A 166 1.59 -6.00 -14.70
C SER A 166 2.93 -5.35 -14.99
N ILE A 167 3.67 -5.05 -13.92
CA ILE A 167 5.01 -4.48 -13.98
C ILE A 167 5.93 -5.19 -13.01
N THR A 168 7.18 -5.42 -13.41
CA THR A 168 8.27 -5.81 -12.51
C THR A 168 9.35 -4.75 -12.64
N SER A 169 9.63 -4.04 -11.55
CA SER A 169 10.54 -2.89 -11.56
C SER A 169 10.99 -2.53 -10.13
N VAL A 170 11.62 -1.37 -10.00
CA VAL A 170 11.90 -0.71 -8.71
C VAL A 170 10.73 0.18 -8.32
N GLY A 171 10.43 0.24 -7.03
CA GLY A 171 9.52 1.20 -6.43
C GLY A 171 10.25 2.44 -5.92
N ASP A 172 9.57 3.22 -5.10
CA ASP A 172 10.08 4.45 -4.53
C ASP A 172 11.11 4.20 -3.42
N LEU A 173 11.78 5.25 -2.98
CA LEU A 173 12.73 5.22 -1.87
C LEU A 173 12.11 5.89 -0.63
N TYR A 174 12.23 5.23 0.52
CA TYR A 174 11.64 5.69 1.78
C TYR A 174 12.74 5.98 2.82
N PRO A 175 13.32 7.21 2.84
CA PRO A 175 14.20 7.63 3.92
C PRO A 175 13.45 7.63 5.25
N GLN A 176 14.13 7.23 6.33
CA GLN A 176 13.54 7.18 7.66
C GLN A 176 14.54 7.56 8.75
N ALA A 177 14.03 8.19 9.79
CA ALA A 177 14.73 8.42 11.05
C ALA A 177 13.87 7.96 12.22
N THR A 178 14.46 7.28 13.18
CA THR A 178 13.79 6.87 14.42
C THR A 178 14.60 7.30 15.62
N LEU A 179 13.93 7.75 16.66
CA LEU A 179 14.53 8.06 17.95
C LEU A 179 13.81 7.26 19.03
N LYS A 180 14.56 6.42 19.76
CA LYS A 180 14.01 5.45 20.70
C LYS A 180 14.59 5.63 22.09
N TRP A 181 13.75 5.46 23.12
CA TRP A 181 14.11 5.55 24.52
C TRP A 181 13.71 4.27 25.26
N ASN A 182 14.52 3.85 26.23
CA ASN A 182 14.21 2.74 27.12
C ASN A 182 14.05 3.23 28.56
N ALA A 183 12.97 2.78 29.20
CA ALA A 183 12.70 2.98 30.63
C ALA A 183 12.34 1.63 31.27
N GLY A 184 13.31 0.72 31.33
CA GLY A 184 13.13 -0.63 31.86
C GLY A 184 12.28 -1.50 30.88
N VAL A 185 11.09 -1.91 31.31
CA VAL A 185 10.16 -2.69 30.46
C VAL A 185 9.39 -1.83 29.47
N HIS A 186 9.46 -0.51 29.60
CA HIS A 186 8.77 0.46 28.77
C HIS A 186 9.74 1.07 27.76
N ASN A 187 9.36 1.08 26.50
CA ASN A 187 10.14 1.65 25.42
C ASN A 187 9.26 2.62 24.64
N PHE A 188 9.84 3.73 24.22
CA PHE A 188 9.15 4.77 23.48
C PHE A 188 9.89 5.05 22.18
N MET A 189 9.17 5.47 21.17
CA MET A 189 9.72 5.82 19.86
C MET A 189 9.02 7.05 19.30
N THR A 190 9.79 7.90 18.63
CA THR A 190 9.26 8.80 17.60
C THR A 190 9.96 8.49 16.29
N TYR A 191 9.28 8.75 15.19
CA TYR A 191 9.86 8.53 13.87
C TYR A 191 9.37 9.59 12.90
N VAL A 192 10.15 9.76 11.84
CA VAL A 192 9.75 10.45 10.60
C VAL A 192 10.25 9.61 9.43
N THR A 193 9.43 9.53 8.40
CA THR A 193 9.76 8.86 7.14
C THR A 193 9.13 9.64 5.99
N GLY A 194 9.58 9.42 4.78
CA GLY A 194 9.03 10.10 3.61
C GLY A 194 9.14 9.23 2.38
N ASP A 195 8.57 9.71 1.30
CA ASP A 195 8.64 9.10 0.00
C ASP A 195 9.39 9.99 -0.98
N ILE A 196 10.37 9.41 -1.66
CA ILE A 196 11.03 9.99 -2.83
C ILE A 196 10.52 9.24 -4.05
N PRO A 197 9.64 9.85 -4.89
CA PRO A 197 8.94 9.19 -5.98
C PRO A 197 9.87 8.97 -7.19
N VAL A 198 10.73 7.98 -7.10
CA VAL A 198 11.70 7.57 -8.14
C VAL A 198 11.37 6.23 -8.76
N GLY A 199 10.34 5.57 -8.27
CA GLY A 199 9.88 4.27 -8.73
C GLY A 199 9.19 4.32 -10.08
N ALA A 200 8.94 3.14 -10.62
CA ALA A 200 8.26 3.01 -11.90
C ALA A 200 6.77 3.35 -11.75
N TYR A 201 6.41 4.52 -12.28
CA TYR A 201 5.06 5.07 -12.27
C TYR A 201 4.65 5.60 -13.65
N SER A 202 3.40 5.42 -14.00
CA SER A 202 2.73 6.09 -15.12
C SER A 202 1.23 6.21 -14.84
N PRO A 203 0.62 7.40 -14.99
CA PRO A 203 -0.81 7.60 -14.74
C PRO A 203 -1.72 6.86 -15.74
N THR A 204 -1.15 6.25 -16.79
CA THR A 204 -1.89 5.47 -17.79
C THR A 204 -1.84 3.97 -17.56
N ARG A 205 -1.12 3.50 -16.53
CA ARG A 205 -1.01 2.08 -16.19
C ARG A 205 -2.01 1.69 -15.12
N LEU A 206 -2.46 0.45 -15.17
CA LEU A 206 -3.31 -0.17 -14.15
C LEU A 206 -2.46 -0.67 -12.96
N ALA A 207 -1.22 -1.07 -13.22
CA ALA A 207 -0.28 -1.55 -12.23
C ALA A 207 0.99 -0.68 -12.21
N ASN A 208 1.33 -0.14 -11.04
CA ASN A 208 2.52 0.67 -10.78
C ASN A 208 3.31 0.10 -9.59
N LEU A 209 4.58 0.50 -9.44
CA LEU A 209 5.41 0.22 -8.26
C LEU A 209 5.83 1.49 -7.52
N GLY A 210 5.90 2.63 -8.19
CA GLY A 210 5.93 3.95 -7.58
C GLY A 210 4.52 4.49 -7.41
N ILE A 211 4.31 5.42 -6.47
CA ILE A 211 3.01 6.06 -6.22
C ILE A 211 2.83 7.39 -6.96
N GLY A 212 3.87 7.85 -7.69
CA GLY A 212 3.82 9.04 -8.54
C GLY A 212 3.86 10.38 -7.80
N HIS A 213 3.89 10.38 -6.48
CA HIS A 213 3.99 11.59 -5.66
C HIS A 213 4.80 11.35 -4.39
N GLY A 214 5.40 12.39 -3.85
CA GLY A 214 6.07 12.28 -2.56
C GLY A 214 5.09 12.28 -1.40
N ALA A 215 5.56 11.84 -0.23
CA ALA A 215 4.83 11.90 1.02
C ALA A 215 5.78 12.16 2.19
N ILE A 216 5.22 12.64 3.30
CA ILE A 216 5.92 12.71 4.58
C ILE A 216 5.01 12.13 5.67
N ASP A 217 5.59 11.31 6.53
CA ASP A 217 4.89 10.64 7.61
C ASP A 217 5.67 10.80 8.91
N GLY A 218 4.96 10.97 10.00
CA GLY A 218 5.55 11.07 11.32
C GLY A 218 4.61 10.59 12.40
N GLY A 219 5.22 10.05 13.45
CA GLY A 219 4.44 9.47 14.52
C GLY A 219 5.25 9.06 15.73
N GLY A 220 4.59 8.27 16.58
CA GLY A 220 5.18 7.74 17.80
C GLY A 220 4.76 6.30 18.07
N GLY A 221 5.56 5.63 18.87
CA GLY A 221 5.32 4.25 19.24
C GLY A 221 5.67 3.98 20.69
N TYR A 222 5.05 2.94 21.19
CA TYR A 222 5.28 2.39 22.53
C TYR A 222 5.44 0.89 22.45
N THR A 223 6.39 0.34 23.23
CA THR A 223 6.53 -1.10 23.44
C THR A 223 6.67 -1.38 24.92
N TYR A 224 5.77 -2.20 25.45
CA TYR A 224 5.98 -2.91 26.70
C TYR A 224 6.66 -4.24 26.40
N PHE A 225 7.80 -4.51 27.02
CA PHE A 225 8.48 -5.79 26.91
C PHE A 225 9.06 -6.21 28.25
N ASN A 226 8.54 -7.29 28.81
CA ASN A 226 9.04 -7.86 30.05
C ASN A 226 9.76 -9.22 29.76
N PRO A 227 11.09 -9.24 29.75
CA PRO A 227 11.86 -10.45 29.41
C PRO A 227 11.76 -11.56 30.47
N GLN A 228 11.25 -11.26 31.67
CA GLN A 228 11.05 -12.28 32.73
C GLN A 228 9.74 -13.06 32.52
N THR A 229 8.67 -12.39 32.12
CA THR A 229 7.37 -13.02 31.87
C THR A 229 7.18 -13.39 30.40
N GLY A 230 7.98 -12.82 29.51
CA GLY A 230 7.87 -12.97 28.07
C GLY A 230 6.69 -12.23 27.42
N HIS A 231 5.96 -11.39 28.19
CA HIS A 231 4.89 -10.58 27.62
C HIS A 231 5.43 -9.38 26.86
N GLU A 232 4.89 -9.16 25.69
CA GLU A 232 5.21 -8.02 24.84
C GLU A 232 3.94 -7.43 24.26
N PHE A 233 3.87 -6.08 24.19
CA PHE A 233 2.85 -5.33 23.46
C PHE A 233 3.50 -4.09 22.84
N SER A 234 3.26 -3.89 21.56
CA SER A 234 3.70 -2.72 20.80
C SER A 234 2.52 -2.05 20.10
N ALA A 235 2.56 -0.73 20.02
CA ALA A 235 1.68 0.06 19.19
C ALA A 235 2.44 1.25 18.62
N VAL A 236 2.19 1.56 17.35
CA VAL A 236 2.76 2.72 16.64
C VAL A 236 1.63 3.42 15.92
N ALA A 237 1.54 4.73 16.09
CA ALA A 237 0.54 5.56 15.41
C ALA A 237 1.22 6.72 14.69
N GLY A 238 0.68 7.14 13.56
CA GLY A 238 1.22 8.23 12.77
C GLY A 238 0.21 8.88 11.83
N LEU A 239 0.69 9.93 11.19
CA LEU A 239 -0.04 10.71 10.20
C LEU A 239 0.83 10.87 8.95
N THR A 240 0.24 10.58 7.79
CA THR A 240 0.84 10.80 6.47
C THR A 240 0.24 12.04 5.83
N TYR A 241 1.09 12.93 5.35
CA TYR A 241 0.73 14.01 4.44
C TYR A 241 1.25 13.65 3.05
N ASN A 242 0.33 13.54 2.10
CA ASN A 242 0.62 13.26 0.70
C ASN A 242 0.83 14.55 -0.07
N PHE A 243 1.91 14.64 -0.86
CA PHE A 243 2.10 15.75 -1.78
C PHE A 243 1.26 15.53 -3.04
N LYS A 244 1.03 16.61 -3.75
CA LYS A 244 0.28 16.58 -5.00
C LYS A 244 1.06 15.83 -6.09
N ASN A 245 0.39 14.90 -6.77
CA ASN A 245 0.94 14.23 -7.94
C ASN A 245 1.06 15.24 -9.11
N PRO A 246 2.26 15.45 -9.66
CA PRO A 246 2.46 16.40 -10.72
C PRO A 246 1.81 15.99 -12.05
N ASP A 247 1.66 14.70 -12.31
CA ASP A 247 1.13 14.17 -13.57
C ASP A 247 -0.40 14.24 -13.62
N THR A 248 -1.06 13.91 -12.51
CA THR A 248 -2.52 13.85 -12.43
C THR A 248 -3.15 15.09 -11.82
N GLN A 249 -2.35 15.94 -11.15
CA GLN A 249 -2.80 17.11 -10.41
C GLN A 249 -3.73 16.77 -9.23
N TYR A 250 -3.68 15.52 -8.77
CA TYR A 250 -4.42 14.99 -7.64
C TYR A 250 -3.58 14.99 -6.36
N GLN A 251 -4.22 15.04 -5.22
CA GLN A 251 -3.58 14.96 -3.92
C GLN A 251 -4.47 14.17 -2.96
N ASN A 252 -3.96 13.04 -2.48
CA ASN A 252 -4.61 12.26 -1.43
C ASN A 252 -4.73 13.07 -0.15
N GLY A 253 -5.79 12.82 0.61
CA GLY A 253 -5.99 13.41 1.92
C GLY A 253 -4.92 12.99 2.93
N ILE A 254 -5.07 13.49 4.15
CA ILE A 254 -4.21 13.09 5.29
C ILE A 254 -4.67 11.72 5.79
N ASP A 255 -3.73 10.81 5.98
CA ASP A 255 -3.98 9.48 6.48
C ASP A 255 -3.55 9.35 7.94
N PHE A 256 -4.40 8.75 8.74
CA PHE A 256 -4.09 8.28 10.09
C PHE A 256 -3.92 6.77 10.06
N HIS A 257 -2.89 6.28 10.71
CA HIS A 257 -2.65 4.84 10.81
C HIS A 257 -2.18 4.42 12.19
N VAL A 258 -2.49 3.18 12.54
CA VAL A 258 -2.03 2.50 13.75
C VAL A 258 -1.65 1.08 13.39
N ASP A 259 -0.43 0.67 13.74
CA ASP A 259 0.03 -0.71 13.71
C ASP A 259 0.24 -1.19 15.15
N TRP A 260 -0.13 -2.43 15.46
CA TRP A 260 0.07 -3.00 16.78
C TRP A 260 0.47 -4.48 16.73
N GLY A 261 1.11 -4.94 17.79
CA GLY A 261 1.44 -6.33 18.02
C GLY A 261 1.36 -6.69 19.50
N ALA A 262 0.94 -7.91 19.79
CA ALA A 262 0.93 -8.47 21.14
C ALA A 262 1.49 -9.89 21.08
N SER A 263 2.55 -10.16 21.86
CA SER A 263 3.30 -11.40 21.76
C SER A 263 3.61 -12.01 23.11
N GLN A 264 3.69 -13.34 23.10
CA GLN A 264 4.25 -14.14 24.18
C GLN A 264 5.56 -14.76 23.71
N PHE A 265 6.65 -14.43 24.41
CA PHE A 265 7.92 -15.09 24.25
C PHE A 265 7.86 -16.45 24.94
N LEU A 266 7.95 -17.52 24.16
CA LEU A 266 7.99 -18.91 24.64
C LEU A 266 9.40 -19.30 25.13
N SER A 267 10.40 -18.60 24.62
CA SER A 267 11.79 -18.69 25.03
C SER A 267 12.46 -17.34 24.77
N LYS A 268 13.76 -17.21 25.05
CA LYS A 268 14.55 -16.02 24.68
C LYS A 268 14.64 -15.81 23.17
N GLN A 269 14.31 -16.81 22.37
CA GLN A 269 14.49 -16.82 20.93
C GLN A 269 13.17 -16.82 20.17
N VAL A 270 12.12 -17.49 20.68
CA VAL A 270 10.89 -17.71 19.94
C VAL A 270 9.74 -16.99 20.62
N PHE A 271 8.95 -16.26 19.83
CA PHE A 271 7.67 -15.72 20.26
C PHE A 271 6.57 -15.99 19.25
N VAL A 272 5.36 -16.00 19.75
CA VAL A 272 4.11 -16.09 18.96
C VAL A 272 3.17 -14.99 19.42
N GLY A 273 2.30 -14.54 18.54
CA GLY A 273 1.38 -13.47 18.91
C GLY A 273 0.38 -13.11 17.83
N LEU A 274 -0.30 -12.02 18.08
CA LEU A 274 -1.23 -11.38 17.16
C LEU A 274 -0.69 -10.02 16.74
N VAL A 275 -1.01 -9.63 15.53
CA VAL A 275 -0.73 -8.32 14.95
C VAL A 275 -2.00 -7.74 14.34
N GLY A 276 -2.05 -6.43 14.24
CA GLY A 276 -3.15 -5.77 13.56
C GLY A 276 -2.79 -4.35 13.17
N TYR A 277 -3.66 -3.78 12.37
CA TYR A 277 -3.57 -2.38 11.96
C TYR A 277 -4.94 -1.75 11.74
N ALA A 278 -4.95 -0.44 11.80
CA ALA A 278 -6.04 0.40 11.35
C ALA A 278 -5.47 1.51 10.47
N TYR A 279 -6.05 1.69 9.31
CA TYR A 279 -5.74 2.78 8.38
C TYR A 279 -7.03 3.54 8.08
N GLN A 280 -6.97 4.86 8.15
CA GLN A 280 -8.10 5.75 7.91
C GLN A 280 -7.62 7.07 7.31
N GLN A 281 -8.04 7.37 6.11
CA GLN A 281 -7.91 8.72 5.58
C GLN A 281 -8.89 9.65 6.31
N ILE A 282 -8.37 10.72 6.92
CA ILE A 282 -9.14 11.60 7.82
C ILE A 282 -9.58 12.91 7.16
N THR A 283 -8.98 13.28 6.02
CA THR A 283 -9.44 14.42 5.21
C THR A 283 -9.83 13.95 3.81
N ASP A 284 -10.66 14.73 3.14
CA ASP A 284 -11.01 14.48 1.75
C ASP A 284 -9.79 14.69 0.84
N ASP A 285 -9.82 14.07 -0.32
CA ASP A 285 -8.86 14.29 -1.38
C ASP A 285 -9.00 15.71 -1.98
N PHE A 286 -7.91 16.23 -2.52
CA PHE A 286 -7.83 17.55 -3.10
C PHE A 286 -7.41 17.47 -4.59
N GLY A 287 -7.70 18.53 -5.34
CA GLY A 287 -7.28 18.63 -6.73
C GLY A 287 -8.42 18.66 -7.73
N GLN A 288 -8.21 18.14 -8.93
CA GLN A 288 -9.28 18.10 -9.94
C GLN A 288 -10.41 17.19 -9.43
N HIS A 289 -11.61 17.74 -9.32
CA HIS A 289 -12.74 17.10 -8.66
C HIS A 289 -13.02 15.71 -9.21
N PRO A 290 -13.00 14.68 -8.36
CA PRO A 290 -13.44 13.36 -8.77
C PRO A 290 -14.91 13.41 -9.14
N VAL A 291 -15.28 12.78 -10.24
CA VAL A 291 -16.67 12.67 -10.70
C VAL A 291 -17.54 11.98 -9.64
N LEU A 292 -16.93 11.25 -8.71
CA LEU A 292 -17.58 10.43 -7.69
C LEU A 292 -17.49 10.99 -6.25
N GLY A 293 -16.87 12.15 -6.02
CA GLY A 293 -16.73 12.79 -4.70
C GLY A 293 -15.35 12.60 -4.06
N GLY A 294 -15.10 13.26 -2.93
CA GLY A 294 -13.90 13.04 -2.11
C GLY A 294 -14.05 11.75 -1.33
N PHE A 295 -13.20 10.77 -1.60
CA PHE A 295 -13.22 9.48 -0.91
C PHE A 295 -12.29 9.53 0.30
N ARG A 296 -12.74 8.93 1.40
CA ARG A 296 -11.89 8.64 2.55
C ARG A 296 -11.71 7.14 2.62
N SER A 297 -10.49 6.68 2.39
CA SER A 297 -10.16 5.27 2.45
C SER A 297 -10.02 4.78 3.88
N ARG A 298 -10.46 3.54 4.14
CA ARG A 298 -10.32 2.85 5.41
C ARG A 298 -10.06 1.37 5.21
N VAL A 299 -9.23 0.78 6.07
CA VAL A 299 -9.12 -0.67 6.20
C VAL A 299 -8.61 -1.04 7.58
N LEU A 300 -9.09 -2.16 8.10
CA LEU A 300 -8.60 -2.82 9.31
C LEU A 300 -7.99 -4.17 8.92
N GLY A 301 -6.94 -4.56 9.63
CA GLY A 301 -6.33 -5.88 9.45
C GLY A 301 -5.95 -6.51 10.77
N VAL A 302 -6.08 -7.83 10.87
CA VAL A 302 -5.65 -8.62 12.03
C VAL A 302 -5.13 -9.97 11.58
N GLY A 303 -4.17 -10.52 12.34
CA GLY A 303 -3.68 -11.85 12.06
C GLY A 303 -2.59 -12.33 13.01
N PRO A 304 -2.05 -13.55 12.79
CA PRO A 304 -1.00 -14.12 13.60
C PRO A 304 0.37 -13.62 13.23
N GLN A 305 1.30 -13.75 14.19
CA GLN A 305 2.74 -13.62 13.96
C GLN A 305 3.53 -14.68 14.70
N VAL A 306 4.70 -15.01 14.17
CA VAL A 306 5.73 -15.79 14.81
C VAL A 306 7.09 -15.15 14.54
N GLY A 307 7.93 -15.07 15.57
CA GLY A 307 9.28 -14.53 15.44
C GLY A 307 10.33 -15.42 16.07
N TYR A 308 11.53 -15.35 15.50
CA TYR A 308 12.70 -16.11 15.92
C TYR A 308 13.93 -15.25 15.93
N LEU A 309 14.57 -15.15 17.10
CA LEU A 309 15.83 -14.46 17.35
C LEU A 309 16.95 -15.48 17.46
N PHE A 310 18.03 -15.33 16.71
CA PHE A 310 19.12 -16.31 16.69
C PHE A 310 20.47 -15.63 16.50
N PRO A 311 21.56 -16.18 17.06
CA PRO A 311 22.90 -15.64 16.84
C PRO A 311 23.41 -15.98 15.43
N VAL A 312 24.11 -15.01 14.82
CA VAL A 312 24.82 -15.16 13.54
C VAL A 312 26.24 -14.61 13.73
N GLY A 313 27.16 -15.44 14.22
CA GLY A 313 28.46 -14.96 14.68
C GLY A 313 28.30 -13.93 15.80
N ASP A 314 28.87 -12.72 15.63
CA ASP A 314 28.77 -11.61 16.58
C ASP A 314 27.52 -10.74 16.36
N MET A 315 26.61 -11.16 15.47
CA MET A 315 25.39 -10.45 15.11
C MET A 315 24.14 -11.18 15.62
N GLN A 316 23.04 -10.45 15.72
CA GLN A 316 21.72 -10.96 16.04
C GLN A 316 20.93 -11.11 14.73
N GLY A 317 20.52 -12.34 14.42
CA GLY A 317 19.54 -12.63 13.39
C GLY A 317 18.11 -12.51 13.95
N TYR A 318 17.20 -12.02 13.14
CA TYR A 318 15.77 -11.95 13.42
C TYR A 318 14.98 -12.42 12.20
N LEU A 319 14.09 -13.37 12.40
CA LEU A 319 13.12 -13.85 11.42
C LEU A 319 11.73 -13.65 11.98
N ASN A 320 10.85 -13.02 11.21
CA ASN A 320 9.46 -12.82 11.60
C ASN A 320 8.54 -13.06 10.41
N LEU A 321 7.53 -13.88 10.63
CA LEU A 321 6.43 -14.08 9.70
C LEU A 321 5.16 -13.56 10.35
N LYS A 322 4.44 -12.70 9.63
CA LYS A 322 3.12 -12.19 10.01
C LYS A 322 2.20 -12.19 8.80
N ALA A 323 0.93 -12.41 9.05
CA ALA A 323 -0.11 -12.40 8.03
C ALA A 323 -1.33 -11.63 8.56
N TYR A 324 -2.06 -11.00 7.65
CA TYR A 324 -3.25 -10.21 7.99
C TYR A 324 -4.40 -10.59 7.07
N GLY A 325 -5.59 -10.77 7.65
CA GLY A 325 -6.86 -10.71 6.93
C GLY A 325 -7.44 -9.31 7.07
N GLU A 326 -7.79 -8.70 5.96
CA GLU A 326 -8.34 -7.35 5.92
C GLU A 326 -9.88 -7.38 5.99
N PHE A 327 -10.45 -6.40 6.67
CA PHE A 327 -11.89 -6.25 6.83
C PHE A 327 -12.27 -4.77 7.05
N ALA A 328 -13.57 -4.49 7.03
CA ALA A 328 -14.13 -3.15 7.18
C ALA A 328 -13.51 -2.12 6.22
N ALA A 329 -13.18 -2.55 5.01
CA ALA A 329 -12.65 -1.68 3.98
C ALA A 329 -13.74 -0.77 3.42
N GLU A 330 -13.40 0.50 3.27
CA GLU A 330 -14.22 1.50 2.60
C GLU A 330 -13.35 2.26 1.60
N ASN A 331 -13.87 2.44 0.39
CA ASN A 331 -13.22 3.19 -0.69
C ASN A 331 -11.78 2.70 -1.03
N ARG A 332 -11.48 1.43 -0.80
CA ARG A 332 -10.23 0.78 -1.19
C ARG A 332 -10.41 -0.73 -1.35
N PRO A 333 -9.55 -1.38 -2.14
CA PRO A 333 -9.50 -2.83 -2.18
C PRO A 333 -9.12 -3.43 -0.83
N ALA A 334 -9.62 -4.63 -0.54
CA ALA A 334 -9.25 -5.40 0.65
C ALA A 334 -9.04 -6.87 0.31
N GLY A 335 -8.30 -7.56 1.16
CA GLY A 335 -8.01 -8.98 0.99
C GLY A 335 -7.13 -9.52 2.11
N TRP A 336 -5.94 -9.96 1.78
CA TRP A 336 -4.97 -10.45 2.75
C TRP A 336 -3.55 -10.08 2.34
N ASN A 337 -2.67 -10.00 3.31
CA ASN A 337 -1.25 -9.79 3.06
C ASN A 337 -0.36 -10.56 4.05
N THR A 338 0.88 -10.78 3.66
CA THR A 338 1.91 -11.43 4.47
C THR A 338 3.22 -10.67 4.40
N TRP A 339 3.96 -10.73 5.51
CA TRP A 339 5.27 -10.13 5.66
C TRP A 339 6.24 -11.16 6.21
N LEU A 340 7.29 -11.47 5.46
CA LEU A 340 8.41 -12.26 5.92
C LEU A 340 9.61 -11.34 6.08
N THR A 341 10.01 -11.07 7.32
CA THR A 341 11.16 -10.23 7.64
C THR A 341 12.34 -11.08 8.04
N PHE A 342 13.47 -10.88 7.40
CA PHE A 342 14.79 -11.32 7.86
C PHE A 342 15.63 -10.09 8.16
N SER A 343 16.30 -10.04 9.31
CA SER A 343 17.25 -8.97 9.59
C SER A 343 18.47 -9.45 10.34
N ILE A 344 19.57 -8.74 10.12
CA ILE A 344 20.83 -8.89 10.86
C ILE A 344 21.19 -7.54 11.47
N SER A 345 21.50 -7.53 12.75
CA SER A 345 21.87 -6.34 13.51
C SER A 345 22.98 -6.66 14.51
N PRO A 346 23.72 -5.66 15.02
CA PRO A 346 24.70 -5.89 16.09
C PRO A 346 24.06 -6.52 17.32
N MET A 347 24.71 -7.52 17.91
CA MET A 347 24.24 -8.21 19.12
C MET A 347 24.61 -7.41 20.37
N ALA A 348 23.73 -7.39 21.36
CA ALA A 348 24.06 -6.85 22.66
C ALA A 348 25.24 -7.65 23.28
N PRO A 349 26.26 -6.99 23.86
CA PRO A 349 27.33 -7.70 24.51
C PRO A 349 26.78 -8.63 25.58
N ALA A 350 27.33 -9.85 25.64
CA ALA A 350 26.94 -10.80 26.67
C ALA A 350 27.16 -10.13 28.03
N SER A 351 26.09 -10.04 28.84
CA SER A 351 26.18 -9.49 30.18
C SER A 351 27.20 -10.33 30.99
N THR A 352 28.38 -9.80 31.21
CA THR A 352 29.34 -10.39 32.13
C THR A 352 28.82 -10.17 33.56
N VAL A 353 27.88 -11.04 33.94
CA VAL A 353 27.56 -11.18 35.38
C VAL A 353 28.84 -11.68 36.03
N ALA A 354 29.56 -10.78 36.73
CA ALA A 354 30.71 -11.18 37.52
C ALA A 354 30.24 -12.32 38.46
N PRO A 355 30.97 -13.45 38.54
CA PRO A 355 30.58 -14.53 39.43
C PRO A 355 30.50 -13.99 40.85
N THR A 356 29.33 -14.05 41.44
CA THR A 356 29.10 -13.68 42.82
C THR A 356 30.08 -14.53 43.67
N ARG A 357 31.11 -13.90 44.21
CA ARG A 357 32.08 -14.52 45.08
C ARG A 357 31.31 -15.06 46.29
N ARG A 358 31.08 -16.37 46.34
CA ARG A 358 30.58 -17.03 47.57
C ARG A 358 31.56 -16.66 48.68
N MET A 359 31.11 -15.83 49.62
CA MET A 359 31.81 -15.68 50.88
C MET A 359 31.73 -17.01 51.61
N VAL A 360 32.87 -17.71 51.67
CA VAL A 360 33.03 -18.84 52.56
C VAL A 360 33.21 -18.25 53.94
N THR A 361 32.17 -18.25 54.75
CA THR A 361 32.27 -18.02 56.22
C THR A 361 32.88 -19.29 56.82
N LYS A 362 34.07 -19.08 57.45
CA LYS A 362 34.71 -20.06 58.35
C LYS A 362 33.98 -20.08 59.69
#